data_13a065a409eecaee01ad29d45ab1a037
#
_entry.id   13a065a409eecaee01ad29d45ab1a037
#
_cell.length_a   1.000
_cell.length_b   1.000
_cell.length_c   1.000
_cell.angle_alpha   90.00
_cell.angle_beta   90.00
_cell.angle_gamma   90.00
#
_symmetry.space_group_name_H-M   'P 1'
#
loop_
_entity.id
_entity.type
_entity.pdbx_description
1 polymer ?
#
loop_
_entity_poly.entity_id
_entity_poly.type
_entity_poly.pdbx_seq_one_letter_code
_entity_poly.pdbx_strand_id
1 'polypeptide(L)'
;MEIKSSDYYSIKKEIRFYARDMNQWWKNLQKDSVAEWLLLTTIGCWGIPNHLFQMWAFILTILFFTGKLKVLQRKYSFVKSERTILGKIMGDNIPVDEREMLLYRLDKIKKFRRNRNIIFILKRNWRFIFGYTFLMVSFVHNL
;
A
#
# COMPACT_ATOMS: atom_id res chain seq x y z
N MET A 1 25.10 32.06 7.30
CA MET A 1 23.76 31.40 7.11
C MET A 1 23.53 31.24 5.61
N GLU A 2 23.85 30.09 5.04
CA GLU A 2 23.68 29.85 3.59
C GLU A 2 22.22 29.86 3.26
N ILE A 3 21.81 30.80 2.40
CA ILE A 3 20.44 30.87 1.87
C ILE A 3 20.32 29.75 0.85
N LYS A 4 19.67 28.66 1.26
CA LYS A 4 19.41 27.52 0.37
C LYS A 4 18.44 27.91 -0.75
N SER A 5 18.65 27.34 -1.94
CA SER A 5 17.85 27.65 -3.11
C SER A 5 16.34 27.35 -2.91
N SER A 6 15.47 28.11 -3.57
CA SER A 6 14.00 27.91 -3.56
C SER A 6 13.66 26.47 -3.94
N ASP A 7 14.38 25.92 -4.92
CA ASP A 7 14.17 24.58 -5.46
C ASP A 7 14.50 23.50 -4.42
N TYR A 8 15.54 23.72 -3.60
CA TYR A 8 15.86 22.85 -2.46
C TYR A 8 14.68 22.72 -1.49
N TYR A 9 14.04 23.83 -1.13
CA TYR A 9 12.92 23.80 -0.20
C TYR A 9 11.69 23.11 -0.80
N SER A 10 11.42 23.33 -2.10
CA SER A 10 10.33 22.69 -2.82
C SER A 10 10.51 21.17 -2.83
N ILE A 11 11.66 20.67 -3.27
CA ILE A 11 11.96 19.23 -3.34
C ILE A 11 12.00 18.60 -1.94
N LYS A 12 12.56 19.29 -0.96
CA LYS A 12 12.53 18.84 0.44
C LYS A 12 11.12 18.67 0.97
N LYS A 13 10.19 19.55 0.57
CA LYS A 13 8.77 19.45 0.90
C LYS A 13 8.16 18.21 0.24
N GLU A 14 8.42 17.97 -1.05
CA GLU A 14 7.95 16.78 -1.75
C GLU A 14 8.45 15.48 -1.09
N ILE A 15 9.73 15.39 -0.72
CA ILE A 15 10.30 14.25 0.00
C ILE A 15 9.57 14.02 1.33
N ARG A 16 9.24 15.08 2.07
CA ARG A 16 8.47 14.96 3.31
C ARG A 16 7.06 14.45 3.09
N PHE A 17 6.38 14.94 2.05
CA PHE A 17 5.04 14.43 1.69
C PHE A 17 5.08 12.96 1.32
N TYR A 18 6.04 12.58 0.49
CA TYR A 18 6.26 11.20 0.11
C TYR A 18 6.50 10.29 1.33
N ALA A 19 7.36 10.69 2.26
CA ALA A 19 7.63 9.95 3.50
C ALA A 19 6.37 9.81 4.36
N ARG A 20 5.57 10.87 4.47
CA ARG A 20 4.32 10.89 5.23
C ARG A 20 3.28 9.94 4.62
N ASP A 21 3.08 10.02 3.30
CA ASP A 21 2.12 9.17 2.58
C ASP A 21 2.49 7.68 2.72
N MET A 22 3.79 7.35 2.60
CA MET A 22 4.27 5.99 2.80
C MET A 22 4.09 5.49 4.25
N ASN A 23 4.34 6.35 5.25
CA ASN A 23 4.11 6.00 6.64
C ASN A 23 2.62 5.83 6.95
N GLN A 24 1.76 6.66 6.37
CA GLN A 24 0.31 6.55 6.53
C GLN A 24 -0.23 5.28 5.89
N TRP A 25 0.20 4.97 4.66
CA TRP A 25 -0.13 3.71 4.02
C TRP A 25 0.27 2.52 4.89
N TRP A 26 1.49 2.54 5.44
CA TRP A 26 2.00 1.48 6.31
C TRP A 26 1.18 1.32 7.60
N LYS A 27 0.81 2.43 8.22
CA LYS A 27 -0.05 2.43 9.41
C LYS A 27 -1.44 1.89 9.11
N ASN A 28 -2.00 2.25 7.95
CA ASN A 28 -3.33 1.79 7.55
C ASN A 28 -3.38 0.27 7.29
N LEU A 29 -2.28 -0.34 6.83
CA LEU A 29 -2.18 -1.80 6.73
C LEU A 29 -2.29 -2.50 8.09
N GLN A 30 -2.06 -1.80 9.20
CA GLN A 30 -2.03 -2.37 10.55
C GLN A 30 -3.35 -2.25 11.30
N LYS A 31 -4.17 -1.28 10.96
CA LYS A 31 -5.35 -0.89 11.74
C LYS A 31 -6.63 -1.64 11.40
N ASP A 32 -6.62 -2.45 10.37
CA ASP A 32 -7.85 -2.99 9.84
C ASP A 32 -8.22 -4.36 10.43
N SER A 33 -9.34 -4.43 11.11
CA SER A 33 -10.10 -5.64 11.43
C SER A 33 -10.80 -6.26 10.19
N VAL A 34 -10.43 -5.81 8.98
CA VAL A 34 -11.04 -6.26 7.72
C VAL A 34 -10.96 -7.77 7.53
N ALA A 35 -9.91 -8.41 8.06
CA ALA A 35 -9.77 -9.87 8.01
C ALA A 35 -10.88 -10.58 8.82
N GLU A 36 -11.26 -10.04 9.96
CA GLU A 36 -12.33 -10.58 10.80
C GLU A 36 -13.68 -10.41 10.14
N TRP A 37 -13.95 -9.23 9.58
CA TRP A 37 -15.16 -8.98 8.79
C TRP A 37 -15.26 -9.89 7.57
N LEU A 38 -14.14 -10.13 6.89
CA LEU A 38 -14.08 -11.02 5.74
C LEU A 38 -14.47 -12.47 6.12
N LEU A 39 -13.95 -12.97 7.22
CA LEU A 39 -14.29 -14.31 7.73
C LEU A 39 -15.76 -14.39 8.12
N LEU A 40 -16.26 -13.41 8.88
CA LEU A 40 -17.66 -13.37 9.31
C LEU A 40 -18.64 -13.30 8.13
N THR A 41 -18.35 -12.47 7.12
CA THR A 41 -19.16 -12.39 5.89
C THR A 41 -19.11 -13.68 5.11
N THR A 42 -17.98 -14.34 4.99
CA THR A 42 -17.85 -15.63 4.30
C THR A 42 -18.68 -16.70 4.98
N ILE A 43 -18.61 -16.80 6.32
CA ILE A 43 -19.43 -17.72 7.10
C ILE A 43 -20.91 -17.36 6.96
N GLY A 44 -21.25 -16.08 6.96
CA GLY A 44 -22.63 -15.61 6.73
C GLY A 44 -23.19 -16.04 5.39
N CYS A 45 -22.37 -16.06 4.33
CA CYS A 45 -22.78 -16.54 3.00
C CYS A 45 -23.19 -18.03 3.02
N TRP A 46 -22.53 -18.86 3.83
CA TRP A 46 -22.90 -20.26 3.99
C TRP A 46 -24.27 -20.47 4.64
N GLY A 47 -24.71 -19.53 5.47
CA GLY A 47 -26.03 -19.58 6.14
C GLY A 47 -27.23 -19.26 5.23
N ILE A 48 -27.01 -18.87 3.97
CA ILE A 48 -28.08 -18.50 3.05
C ILE A 48 -28.67 -19.77 2.41
N PRO A 49 -29.95 -20.10 2.66
CA PRO A 49 -30.52 -21.37 2.22
C PRO A 49 -30.82 -21.44 0.70
N ASN A 50 -30.95 -20.27 0.05
CA ASN A 50 -31.23 -20.20 -1.39
C ASN A 50 -29.90 -20.07 -2.14
N HIS A 51 -29.59 -21.06 -2.98
CA HIS A 51 -28.37 -21.17 -3.74
C HIS A 51 -28.08 -19.93 -4.63
N LEU A 52 -29.09 -19.37 -5.29
CA LEU A 52 -28.92 -18.19 -6.12
C LEU A 52 -28.49 -16.97 -5.28
N PHE A 53 -29.16 -16.71 -4.17
CA PHE A 53 -28.80 -15.61 -3.26
C PHE A 53 -27.44 -15.86 -2.59
N GLN A 54 -27.12 -17.10 -2.26
CA GLN A 54 -25.81 -17.48 -1.73
C GLN A 54 -24.69 -17.13 -2.72
N MET A 55 -24.84 -17.50 -4.00
CA MET A 55 -23.88 -17.16 -5.05
C MET A 55 -23.70 -15.65 -5.21
N TRP A 56 -24.80 -14.89 -5.24
CA TRP A 56 -24.74 -13.43 -5.29
C TRP A 56 -24.03 -12.83 -4.07
N ALA A 57 -24.27 -13.35 -2.89
CA ALA A 57 -23.59 -12.90 -1.65
C ALA A 57 -22.07 -13.14 -1.73
N PHE A 58 -21.62 -14.29 -2.25
CA PHE A 58 -20.21 -14.57 -2.48
C PHE A 58 -19.59 -13.59 -3.49
N ILE A 59 -20.25 -13.37 -4.63
CA ILE A 59 -19.78 -12.42 -5.66
C ILE A 59 -19.63 -11.01 -5.08
N LEU A 60 -20.64 -10.50 -4.37
CA LEU A 60 -20.60 -9.18 -3.74
C LEU A 60 -19.47 -9.10 -2.70
N THR A 61 -19.29 -10.14 -1.89
CA THR A 61 -18.22 -10.21 -0.90
C THR A 61 -16.84 -10.16 -1.56
N ILE A 62 -16.63 -10.91 -2.65
CA ILE A 62 -15.38 -10.89 -3.43
C ILE A 62 -15.13 -9.49 -3.98
N LEU A 63 -16.14 -8.87 -4.62
CA LEU A 63 -16.02 -7.52 -5.18
C LEU A 63 -15.65 -6.48 -4.12
N PHE A 64 -16.32 -6.54 -2.97
CA PHE A 64 -16.07 -5.61 -1.85
C PHE A 64 -14.64 -5.73 -1.31
N PHE A 65 -14.17 -6.95 -1.07
CA PHE A 65 -12.84 -7.16 -0.50
C PHE A 65 -11.69 -7.09 -1.51
N THR A 66 -11.96 -7.21 -2.82
CA THR A 66 -10.95 -7.01 -3.87
C THR A 66 -10.35 -5.60 -3.82
N GLY A 67 -11.11 -4.59 -3.39
CA GLY A 67 -10.61 -3.24 -3.15
C GLY A 67 -9.44 -3.19 -2.16
N LYS A 68 -9.43 -4.06 -1.16
CA LYS A 68 -8.34 -4.15 -0.18
C LYS A 68 -7.05 -4.69 -0.80
N LEU A 69 -7.14 -5.63 -1.75
CA LEU A 69 -5.96 -6.13 -2.48
C LEU A 69 -5.26 -5.01 -3.26
N LYS A 70 -6.02 -4.07 -3.85
CA LYS A 70 -5.46 -2.91 -4.55
C LYS A 70 -4.64 -2.01 -3.60
N VAL A 71 -5.04 -1.88 -2.35
CA VAL A 71 -4.30 -1.13 -1.34
C VAL A 71 -2.94 -1.79 -1.05
N LEU A 72 -2.87 -3.12 -1.05
CA LEU A 72 -1.61 -3.85 -0.89
C LEU A 72 -0.65 -3.63 -2.08
N GLN A 73 -1.18 -3.41 -3.29
CA GLN A 73 -0.41 -3.19 -4.51
C GLN A 73 0.15 -1.76 -4.66
N ARG A 74 -0.20 -0.82 -3.78
CA ARG A 74 0.19 0.61 -3.86
C ARG A 74 1.71 0.85 -3.90
N LYS A 75 2.51 -0.16 -3.65
CA LYS A 75 3.98 -0.11 -3.74
C LYS A 75 4.51 0.41 -5.08
N TYR A 76 3.82 0.12 -6.19
CA TYR A 76 4.22 0.61 -7.52
C TYR A 76 4.11 2.13 -7.66
N SER A 77 3.11 2.75 -7.05
CA SER A 77 2.96 4.21 -7.02
C SER A 77 4.14 4.90 -6.33
N PHE A 78 4.67 4.30 -5.28
CA PHE A 78 5.82 4.84 -4.56
C PHE A 78 7.10 4.82 -5.38
N VAL A 79 7.34 3.77 -6.19
CA VAL A 79 8.50 3.71 -7.10
C VAL A 79 8.43 4.81 -8.16
N LYS A 80 7.24 5.09 -8.70
CA LYS A 80 7.04 6.16 -9.67
C LYS A 80 7.32 7.53 -9.02
N SER A 81 6.83 7.78 -7.83
CA SER A 81 7.10 9.03 -7.08
C SER A 81 8.59 9.21 -6.80
N GLU A 82 9.29 8.15 -6.40
CA GLU A 82 10.75 8.19 -6.20
C GLU A 82 11.50 8.59 -7.46
N ARG A 83 11.13 8.01 -8.62
CA ARG A 83 11.75 8.36 -9.92
C ARG A 83 11.51 9.82 -10.29
N THR A 84 10.30 10.32 -10.06
CA THR A 84 9.96 11.72 -10.34
C THR A 84 10.78 12.67 -9.47
N ILE A 85 10.88 12.40 -8.16
CA ILE A 85 11.67 13.21 -7.23
C ILE A 85 13.16 13.14 -7.59
N LEU A 86 13.68 11.94 -7.92
CA LEU A 86 15.07 11.77 -8.35
C LEU A 86 15.36 12.56 -9.63
N GLY A 87 14.45 12.53 -10.63
CA GLY A 87 14.57 13.31 -11.86
C GLY A 87 14.65 14.82 -11.59
N LYS A 88 13.85 15.34 -10.65
CA LYS A 88 13.92 16.76 -10.24
C LYS A 88 15.25 17.09 -9.58
N ILE A 89 15.75 16.25 -8.67
CA ILE A 89 17.05 16.46 -8.01
C ILE A 89 18.19 16.51 -9.03
N MET A 90 18.12 15.69 -10.09
CA MET A 90 19.16 15.61 -11.11
C MET A 90 19.04 16.67 -12.19
N GLY A 91 17.82 17.18 -12.46
CA GLY A 91 17.54 18.11 -13.55
C GLY A 91 17.58 19.60 -13.17
N ASP A 92 17.39 19.90 -11.89
CA ASP A 92 17.36 21.30 -11.40
C ASP A 92 18.79 21.81 -11.15
N ASN A 93 19.00 23.14 -11.33
CA ASN A 93 20.26 23.82 -11.04
C ASN A 93 20.50 23.95 -9.52
N ILE A 94 20.63 22.82 -8.85
CA ILE A 94 20.86 22.74 -7.41
C ILE A 94 22.36 22.59 -7.15
N PRO A 95 22.94 23.36 -6.19
CA PRO A 95 24.32 23.18 -5.75
C PRO A 95 24.62 21.74 -5.34
N VAL A 96 25.84 21.28 -5.59
CA VAL A 96 26.25 19.89 -5.32
C VAL A 96 25.97 19.45 -3.89
N ASP A 97 26.28 20.30 -2.93
CA ASP A 97 26.08 20.02 -1.50
C ASP A 97 24.60 19.85 -1.12
N GLU A 98 23.74 20.69 -1.70
CA GLU A 98 22.30 20.57 -1.49
C GLU A 98 21.72 19.32 -2.15
N ARG A 99 22.24 18.96 -3.34
CA ARG A 99 21.88 17.74 -4.07
C ARG A 99 22.21 16.50 -3.26
N GLU A 100 23.41 16.43 -2.70
CA GLU A 100 23.81 15.29 -1.87
C GLU A 100 22.93 15.12 -0.64
N MET A 101 22.57 16.22 0.02
CA MET A 101 21.65 16.17 1.16
C MET A 101 20.25 15.66 0.78
N LEU A 102 19.73 16.06 -0.38
CA LEU A 102 18.41 15.59 -0.87
C LEU A 102 18.47 14.11 -1.25
N LEU A 103 19.54 13.68 -1.94
CA LEU A 103 19.78 12.28 -2.28
C LEU A 103 19.86 11.40 -1.04
N TYR A 104 20.62 11.82 -0.03
CA TYR A 104 20.72 11.10 1.24
C TYR A 104 19.35 10.91 1.91
N ARG A 105 18.52 11.97 1.93
CA ARG A 105 17.17 11.89 2.48
C ARG A 105 16.27 10.94 1.70
N LEU A 106 16.31 11.00 0.37
CA LEU A 106 15.55 10.11 -0.50
C LEU A 106 16.00 8.66 -0.34
N ASP A 107 17.31 8.40 -0.26
CA ASP A 107 17.87 7.06 -0.07
C ASP A 107 17.44 6.46 1.28
N LYS A 108 17.43 7.23 2.35
CA LYS A 108 16.93 6.80 3.65
C LYS A 108 15.49 6.28 3.58
N ILE A 109 14.62 6.98 2.84
CA ILE A 109 13.22 6.58 2.66
C ILE A 109 13.13 5.34 1.76
N LYS A 110 13.93 5.31 0.69
CA LYS A 110 14.03 4.16 -0.22
C LYS A 110 14.50 2.89 0.51
N LYS A 111 15.48 3.01 1.39
CA LYS A 111 15.98 1.92 2.24
C LYS A 111 14.89 1.42 3.19
N PHE A 112 14.14 2.33 3.81
CA PHE A 112 12.99 1.98 4.65
C PHE A 112 11.91 1.22 3.86
N ARG A 113 11.62 1.61 2.61
CA ARG A 113 10.69 0.90 1.73
C ARG A 113 11.24 -0.47 1.30
N ARG A 114 12.53 -0.57 0.97
CA ARG A 114 13.18 -1.81 0.52
C ARG A 114 13.17 -2.88 1.61
N ASN A 115 13.41 -2.49 2.85
CA ASN A 115 13.37 -3.41 3.99
C ASN A 115 11.98 -3.99 4.26
N ARG A 116 10.92 -3.38 3.68
CA ARG A 116 9.53 -3.88 3.75
C ARG A 116 9.17 -4.63 2.47
N ASN A 117 9.79 -5.78 2.29
CA ASN A 117 9.55 -6.67 1.14
C ASN A 117 8.10 -7.17 1.11
N ILE A 118 7.68 -7.67 -0.08
CA ILE A 118 6.36 -8.28 -0.29
C ILE A 118 6.10 -9.34 0.77
N ILE A 119 7.08 -10.18 1.09
CA ILE A 119 6.99 -11.22 2.13
C ILE A 119 6.63 -10.63 3.50
N PHE A 120 7.20 -9.47 3.86
CA PHE A 120 6.91 -8.82 5.12
C PHE A 120 5.49 -8.22 5.16
N ILE A 121 5.02 -7.68 4.04
CA ILE A 121 3.64 -7.20 3.89
C ILE A 121 2.65 -8.37 3.96
N LEU A 122 2.95 -9.49 3.29
CA LEU A 122 2.17 -10.72 3.35
C LEU A 122 2.12 -11.27 4.78
N LYS A 123 3.28 -11.42 5.43
CA LYS A 123 3.36 -11.90 6.82
C LYS A 123 2.56 -11.03 7.79
N ARG A 124 2.51 -9.72 7.55
CA ARG A 124 1.74 -8.80 8.39
C ARG A 124 0.24 -8.87 8.14
N ASN A 125 -0.17 -9.17 6.92
CA ASN A 125 -1.57 -9.29 6.51
C ASN A 125 -2.02 -10.76 6.32
N TRP A 126 -1.33 -11.71 6.94
CA TRP A 126 -1.59 -13.15 6.75
C TRP A 126 -3.04 -13.52 7.06
N ARG A 127 -3.65 -12.90 8.07
CA ARG A 127 -5.05 -13.13 8.44
C ARG A 127 -6.01 -12.78 7.30
N PHE A 128 -5.78 -11.61 6.67
CA PHE A 128 -6.59 -11.19 5.51
C PHE A 128 -6.39 -12.11 4.31
N ILE A 129 -5.15 -12.50 4.03
CA ILE A 129 -4.84 -13.40 2.91
C ILE A 129 -5.48 -14.77 3.13
N PHE A 130 -5.38 -15.29 4.35
CA PHE A 130 -6.00 -16.56 4.71
C PHE A 130 -7.53 -16.48 4.59
N GLY A 131 -8.16 -15.44 5.11
CA GLY A 131 -9.59 -15.21 4.96
C GLY A 131 -10.04 -15.08 3.52
N TYR A 132 -9.26 -14.38 2.69
CA TYR A 132 -9.55 -14.23 1.26
C TYR A 132 -9.39 -15.56 0.49
N THR A 133 -8.38 -16.35 0.82
CA THR A 133 -8.21 -17.70 0.25
C THR A 133 -9.38 -18.58 0.64
N PHE A 134 -9.81 -18.55 1.90
CA PHE A 134 -10.98 -19.28 2.37
C PHE A 134 -12.25 -18.86 1.64
N LEU A 135 -12.46 -17.56 1.41
CA LEU A 135 -13.58 -17.04 0.61
C LEU A 135 -13.55 -17.60 -0.82
N MET A 136 -12.39 -17.59 -1.48
CA MET A 136 -12.25 -18.09 -2.86
C MET A 136 -12.51 -19.60 -2.94
N VAL A 137 -11.99 -20.37 -1.99
CA VAL A 137 -12.25 -21.83 -1.93
C VAL A 137 -13.74 -22.10 -1.67
N SER A 138 -14.37 -21.35 -0.77
CA SER A 138 -15.81 -21.46 -0.49
C SER A 138 -16.66 -21.14 -1.71
N PHE A 139 -16.29 -20.11 -2.47
CA PHE A 139 -16.98 -19.75 -3.70
C PHE A 139 -16.88 -20.86 -4.74
N VAL A 140 -15.66 -21.39 -4.98
CA VAL A 140 -15.45 -22.48 -5.95
C VAL A 140 -16.16 -23.77 -5.53
N HIS A 141 -16.23 -24.05 -4.24
CA HIS A 141 -16.94 -25.23 -3.73
C HIS A 141 -18.46 -25.14 -3.93
N ASN A 142 -19.02 -23.93 -4.00
CA ASN A 142 -20.45 -23.71 -4.20
C ASN A 142 -20.83 -23.48 -5.68
N LEU A 143 -19.87 -23.47 -6.61
CA LEU A 143 -20.12 -23.47 -8.05
C LEU A 143 -20.55 -24.86 -8.51
#